data_43ed45616119430095258e11c61bde66
#
_entry.id   43ed45616119430095258e11c61bde66
#
_cell.length_a   1.000
_cell.length_b   1.000
_cell.length_c   1.000
_cell.angle_alpha   90.00
_cell.angle_beta   90.00
_cell.angle_gamma   90.00
#
_symmetry.space_group_name_H-M   'P 1'
#
loop_
_entity.id
_entity.type
_entity.pdbx_description
1 polymer ?
#
loop_
_entity_poly.entity_id
_entity_poly.type
_entity_poly.pdbx_seq_one_letter_code
_entity_poly.pdbx_strand_id
1 'polypeptide(L)'
;FRGWYGWGEQGNVLEAGGPRYLLATMLGVTAGRGNTVAEIVQALTSAASADGRRPRGTIYFLTNGDVRTRARSGPVKGTVKAIEAAGVKAEILEGILPQGRRDVAGLVTGTPDFDWPASGSRLVPGAICDNLTSFGGVFTPNAGQTPLSAFIRAGAAGACGTVVEPYVMLPNTGANSPAAFQPKFPHPALQLHYVRGACLAEAFYQAVRSPHQLLVVGDPLCQPWAVIPAVEIVNAADSQPVEPGATLAGKIELEPRASLPEGGVADRYELYVDGVRVAQCGLGERLPLDTTALADGHHDLRVVAITATDIETQGRRIVPITISNHGHTLALTVEPRRVRPADTVRVSLAGAGVESAIIYGMGRVLGRTATGQATIELPAELLGRGPVTLRATGRTGPNPADAVNAPPVTITVGE
;
A
#
# COMPACT_ATOMS: atom_id res chain seq x y z
N PHE A 1 10.65 0.22 -12.70
CA PHE A 1 10.82 1.63 -13.06
C PHE A 1 12.12 1.84 -13.83
N ARG A 2 12.08 2.57 -14.91
CA ARG A 2 13.25 3.01 -15.66
C ARG A 2 13.21 4.53 -15.71
N GLY A 3 14.08 5.18 -14.97
CA GLY A 3 14.17 6.62 -14.98
C GLY A 3 14.64 7.16 -16.33
N TRP A 4 14.42 8.44 -16.57
CA TRP A 4 14.96 9.13 -17.77
C TRP A 4 16.47 9.17 -17.75
N TYR A 5 17.06 9.17 -16.56
CA TYR A 5 18.51 9.16 -16.31
C TYR A 5 18.85 7.97 -15.41
N GLY A 6 20.00 7.38 -15.66
CA GLY A 6 20.59 6.37 -14.78
C GLY A 6 21.72 6.94 -13.94
N TRP A 7 22.21 6.12 -13.01
CA TRP A 7 23.40 6.40 -12.22
C TRP A 7 24.41 5.28 -12.48
N GLY A 8 25.64 5.65 -12.76
CA GLY A 8 26.75 4.71 -12.85
C GLY A 8 27.23 4.27 -11.46
N GLU A 9 28.07 3.25 -11.41
CA GLU A 9 28.62 2.69 -10.16
C GLU A 9 29.38 3.73 -9.33
N GLN A 10 29.94 4.75 -9.97
CA GLN A 10 30.69 5.82 -9.33
C GLN A 10 29.84 7.06 -9.01
N GLY A 11 28.50 6.96 -9.11
CA GLY A 11 27.58 8.05 -8.84
C GLY A 11 27.49 9.09 -9.96
N ASN A 12 28.04 8.83 -11.14
CA ASN A 12 27.89 9.68 -12.32
C ASN A 12 26.54 9.46 -13.01
N VAL A 13 25.99 10.50 -13.63
CA VAL A 13 24.76 10.39 -14.42
C VAL A 13 25.04 9.72 -15.75
N LEU A 14 24.13 8.82 -16.12
CA LEU A 14 24.03 8.21 -17.43
C LEU A 14 22.87 8.86 -18.18
N GLU A 15 23.14 9.52 -19.31
CA GLU A 15 22.13 10.25 -20.11
C GLU A 15 21.10 9.33 -20.76
N ALA A 16 21.45 8.07 -21.00
CA ALA A 16 20.55 7.07 -21.55
C ALA A 16 20.84 5.72 -20.89
N GLY A 17 19.78 5.02 -20.59
CA GLY A 17 19.90 3.68 -20.01
C GLY A 17 19.95 3.74 -18.49
N GLY A 18 20.84 3.25 -17.82
CA GLY A 18 20.89 3.11 -16.36
C GLY A 18 20.13 1.88 -15.85
N PRO A 19 20.38 1.49 -14.60
CA PRO A 19 19.77 0.32 -14.00
C PRO A 19 18.25 0.46 -13.93
N ARG A 20 17.56 -0.66 -13.97
CA ARG A 20 16.14 -0.72 -13.62
C ARG A 20 16.02 -0.72 -12.12
N TYR A 21 15.12 0.09 -11.59
CA TYR A 21 14.84 0.16 -10.17
C TYR A 21 13.57 -0.61 -9.85
N LEU A 22 13.58 -1.36 -8.77
CA LEU A 22 12.35 -1.83 -8.13
C LEU A 22 11.74 -0.64 -7.37
N LEU A 23 10.45 -0.40 -7.59
CA LEU A 23 9.72 0.57 -6.78
C LEU A 23 9.49 -0.04 -5.41
N ALA A 24 9.93 0.64 -4.36
CA ALA A 24 9.81 0.19 -3.00
C ALA A 24 9.46 1.35 -2.08
N THR A 25 8.61 1.08 -1.10
CA THR A 25 8.30 1.98 -0.01
C THR A 25 8.53 1.25 1.30
N MET A 26 9.24 1.88 2.21
CA MET A 26 9.43 1.35 3.56
C MET A 26 8.26 1.79 4.43
N LEU A 27 7.63 0.89 5.16
CA LEU A 27 6.54 1.26 6.08
C LEU A 27 7.03 2.12 7.25
N GLY A 28 8.28 1.96 7.65
CA GLY A 28 8.93 2.73 8.70
C GLY A 28 10.37 2.29 8.90
N VAL A 29 11.14 3.09 9.65
CA VAL A 29 12.53 2.81 10.01
C VAL A 29 12.66 2.92 11.51
N THR A 30 13.10 1.85 12.19
CA THR A 30 13.25 1.81 13.67
C THR A 30 14.68 2.01 14.15
N ALA A 31 15.65 2.08 13.22
CA ALA A 31 17.06 2.23 13.56
C ALA A 31 17.48 3.72 13.68
N GLY A 32 18.45 4.00 14.54
CA GLY A 32 19.07 5.31 14.70
C GLY A 32 18.07 6.41 15.03
N ARG A 33 18.04 7.48 14.20
CA ARG A 33 17.08 8.60 14.29
C ARG A 33 15.74 8.32 13.58
N GLY A 34 15.39 7.04 13.40
CA GLY A 34 14.11 6.60 12.88
C GLY A 34 12.95 6.83 13.86
N ASN A 35 11.92 6.03 13.74
CA ASN A 35 10.70 6.12 14.53
C ASN A 35 10.54 4.91 15.45
N THR A 36 9.82 5.07 16.54
CA THR A 36 9.35 3.94 17.33
C THR A 36 8.29 3.14 16.56
N VAL A 37 8.11 1.87 16.90
CA VAL A 37 7.05 1.04 16.31
C VAL A 37 5.67 1.67 16.52
N ALA A 38 5.44 2.27 17.69
CA ALA A 38 4.17 2.95 18.00
C ALA A 38 3.90 4.14 17.09
N GLU A 39 4.91 4.99 16.83
CA GLU A 39 4.81 6.12 15.88
C GLU A 39 4.52 5.63 14.46
N ILE A 40 5.19 4.56 14.01
CA ILE A 40 4.97 3.98 12.68
C ILE A 40 3.54 3.44 12.56
N VAL A 41 3.09 2.64 13.52
CA VAL A 41 1.71 2.09 13.53
C VAL A 41 0.67 3.20 13.55
N GLN A 42 0.89 4.25 14.35
CA GLN A 42 0.01 5.41 14.40
C GLN A 42 -0.07 6.13 13.04
N ALA A 43 1.07 6.36 12.38
CA ALA A 43 1.13 7.01 11.07
C ALA A 43 0.42 6.16 9.99
N LEU A 44 0.67 4.84 9.96
CA LEU A 44 0.00 3.92 9.01
C LEU A 44 -1.51 3.83 9.25
N THR A 45 -1.94 3.77 10.52
CA THR A 45 -3.37 3.76 10.87
C THR A 45 -4.05 5.05 10.44
N SER A 46 -3.41 6.19 10.68
CA SER A 46 -3.89 7.51 10.23
C SER A 46 -3.97 7.59 8.71
N ALA A 47 -2.96 7.08 8.00
CA ALA A 47 -2.92 7.04 6.54
C ALA A 47 -4.07 6.21 5.96
N ALA A 48 -4.23 4.97 6.43
CA ALA A 48 -5.30 4.08 5.98
C ALA A 48 -6.70 4.63 6.26
N SER A 49 -6.88 5.37 7.37
CA SER A 49 -8.16 6.03 7.69
C SER A 49 -8.52 7.17 6.74
N ALA A 50 -7.57 7.69 5.98
CA ALA A 50 -7.76 8.83 5.09
C ALA A 50 -8.21 8.44 3.67
N ASP A 51 -8.08 7.17 3.27
CA ASP A 51 -8.38 6.70 1.92
C ASP A 51 -9.78 7.09 1.44
N GLY A 52 -9.84 7.79 0.30
CA GLY A 52 -11.09 8.28 -0.30
C GLY A 52 -11.86 9.33 0.53
N ARG A 53 -11.31 9.82 1.66
CA ARG A 53 -12.01 10.75 2.57
C ARG A 53 -11.94 12.21 2.16
N ARG A 54 -11.08 12.56 1.20
CA ARG A 54 -10.87 13.93 0.73
C ARG A 54 -10.68 14.91 1.89
N PRO A 55 -9.59 14.76 2.68
CA PRO A 55 -9.40 15.53 3.91
C PRO A 55 -9.46 17.04 3.62
N ARG A 56 -10.18 17.75 4.47
CA ARG A 56 -10.20 19.22 4.42
C ARG A 56 -8.90 19.76 4.99
N GLY A 57 -8.14 20.46 4.16
CA GLY A 57 -6.85 21.02 4.54
C GLY A 57 -6.22 21.80 3.40
N THR A 58 -5.03 22.32 3.67
CA THR A 58 -4.26 23.13 2.73
C THR A 58 -2.92 22.48 2.47
N ILE A 59 -2.48 22.43 1.22
CA ILE A 59 -1.14 22.00 0.82
C ILE A 59 -0.23 23.23 0.80
N TYR A 60 0.83 23.18 1.59
CA TYR A 60 1.76 24.30 1.74
C TYR A 60 3.04 24.09 0.95
N PHE A 61 3.41 25.10 0.18
CA PHE A 61 4.66 25.19 -0.53
C PHE A 61 5.48 26.32 0.10
N LEU A 62 6.62 25.96 0.72
CA LEU A 62 7.46 26.93 1.41
C LEU A 62 8.47 27.55 0.45
N THR A 63 8.71 28.84 0.62
CA THR A 63 9.74 29.59 -0.11
C THR A 63 10.67 30.28 0.87
N ASN A 64 11.97 30.19 0.63
CA ASN A 64 12.99 30.86 1.41
C ASN A 64 14.26 31.12 0.55
N GLY A 65 15.27 31.74 1.13
CA GLY A 65 16.53 32.03 0.46
C GLY A 65 17.46 30.83 0.26
N ASP A 66 17.17 29.64 0.81
CA ASP A 66 18.01 28.45 0.69
C ASP A 66 18.00 27.91 -0.75
N VAL A 67 19.17 27.43 -1.20
CA VAL A 67 19.33 26.83 -2.51
C VAL A 67 18.38 25.65 -2.74
N ARG A 68 18.03 24.91 -1.70
CA ARG A 68 17.13 23.73 -1.74
C ARG A 68 15.73 24.13 -2.16
N THR A 69 15.22 25.24 -1.63
CA THR A 69 13.92 25.77 -2.01
C THR A 69 13.96 26.41 -3.39
N ARG A 70 14.97 27.27 -3.64
CA ARG A 70 15.10 27.99 -4.93
C ARG A 70 15.22 27.04 -6.12
N ALA A 71 15.93 25.95 -5.94
CA ALA A 71 16.15 24.96 -6.99
C ALA A 71 14.86 24.30 -7.50
N ARG A 72 13.76 24.33 -6.71
CA ARG A 72 12.44 23.76 -7.08
C ARG A 72 11.33 24.82 -7.22
N SER A 73 11.64 26.11 -7.09
CA SER A 73 10.64 27.18 -7.04
C SER A 73 9.90 27.41 -8.37
N GLY A 74 10.57 27.15 -9.51
CA GLY A 74 10.01 27.42 -10.84
C GLY A 74 8.60 26.87 -11.08
N PRO A 75 8.36 25.58 -10.87
CA PRO A 75 7.06 24.96 -11.12
C PRO A 75 6.00 25.22 -10.03
N VAL A 76 6.35 25.74 -8.87
CA VAL A 76 5.45 25.83 -7.70
C VAL A 76 4.17 26.59 -8.01
N LYS A 77 4.25 27.78 -8.62
CA LYS A 77 3.05 28.58 -8.94
C LYS A 77 2.07 27.85 -9.87
N GLY A 78 2.60 27.14 -10.87
CA GLY A 78 1.78 26.33 -11.77
C GLY A 78 1.14 25.14 -11.06
N THR A 79 1.89 24.49 -10.18
CA THR A 79 1.41 23.37 -9.38
C THR A 79 0.29 23.79 -8.43
N VAL A 80 0.44 24.91 -7.72
CA VAL A 80 -0.59 25.47 -6.83
C VAL A 80 -1.88 25.70 -7.60
N LYS A 81 -1.83 26.41 -8.75
CA LYS A 81 -3.03 26.62 -9.59
C LYS A 81 -3.69 25.33 -10.03
N ALA A 82 -2.90 24.32 -10.36
CA ALA A 82 -3.45 23.02 -10.79
C ALA A 82 -4.09 22.24 -9.64
N ILE A 83 -3.57 22.35 -8.42
CA ILE A 83 -4.16 21.77 -7.21
C ILE A 83 -5.47 22.48 -6.88
N GLU A 84 -5.50 23.81 -6.93
CA GLU A 84 -6.73 24.60 -6.71
C GLU A 84 -7.81 24.28 -7.76
N ALA A 85 -7.42 24.11 -9.02
CA ALA A 85 -8.32 23.68 -10.08
C ALA A 85 -8.88 22.25 -9.86
N ALA A 86 -8.16 21.40 -9.10
CA ALA A 86 -8.63 20.09 -8.67
C ALA A 86 -9.48 20.16 -7.36
N GLY A 87 -9.82 21.37 -6.87
CA GLY A 87 -10.70 21.58 -5.73
C GLY A 87 -10.04 21.44 -4.36
N VAL A 88 -8.72 21.43 -4.29
CA VAL A 88 -7.96 21.37 -3.02
C VAL A 88 -7.24 22.69 -2.79
N LYS A 89 -7.24 23.17 -1.54
CA LYS A 89 -6.55 24.43 -1.19
C LYS A 89 -5.03 24.23 -1.24
N ALA A 90 -4.32 25.19 -1.84
CA ALA A 90 -2.87 25.23 -1.84
C ALA A 90 -2.37 26.66 -1.61
N GLU A 91 -1.28 26.81 -0.87
CA GLU A 91 -0.76 28.12 -0.47
C GLU A 91 0.77 28.15 -0.56
N ILE A 92 1.33 29.25 -1.03
CA ILE A 92 2.76 29.50 -0.99
C ILE A 92 3.05 30.38 0.23
N LEU A 93 3.89 29.90 1.14
CA LEU A 93 4.29 30.62 2.35
C LEU A 93 5.79 30.92 2.32
N GLU A 94 6.17 32.06 2.90
CA GLU A 94 7.57 32.33 3.19
C GLU A 94 8.01 31.61 4.47
N GLY A 95 9.21 31.04 4.48
CA GLY A 95 9.79 30.35 5.62
C GLY A 95 10.20 28.91 5.32
N ILE A 96 10.40 28.12 6.37
CA ILE A 96 10.84 26.72 6.28
C ILE A 96 9.74 25.73 6.64
N LEU A 97 8.79 26.13 7.49
CA LEU A 97 7.61 25.36 7.90
C LEU A 97 6.40 26.29 8.01
N PRO A 98 5.18 25.79 7.78
CA PRO A 98 3.97 26.54 8.13
C PRO A 98 3.93 26.75 9.65
N GLN A 99 3.49 27.91 10.11
CA GLN A 99 3.43 28.28 11.53
C GLN A 99 2.00 28.30 12.03
N GLY A 100 1.71 27.55 13.12
CA GLY A 100 0.42 27.50 13.78
C GLY A 100 -0.72 26.94 12.93
N ARG A 101 -0.46 26.31 11.78
CA ARG A 101 -1.46 25.77 10.87
C ARG A 101 -1.94 24.40 11.36
N ARG A 102 -3.25 24.21 11.49
CA ARG A 102 -3.82 22.95 11.98
C ARG A 102 -4.43 22.07 10.89
N ASP A 103 -4.25 22.45 9.65
CA ASP A 103 -4.90 21.90 8.46
C ASP A 103 -3.90 21.49 7.38
N VAL A 104 -2.68 21.11 7.75
CA VAL A 104 -1.62 20.79 6.77
C VAL A 104 -1.94 19.46 6.08
N ALA A 105 -2.44 19.51 4.85
CA ALA A 105 -2.78 18.36 4.03
C ALA A 105 -1.62 17.88 3.14
N GLY A 106 -0.57 18.68 3.03
CA GLY A 106 0.66 18.35 2.32
C GLY A 106 1.70 19.44 2.50
N LEU A 107 2.96 19.09 2.35
CA LEU A 107 4.08 20.01 2.53
C LEU A 107 5.15 19.78 1.46
N VAL A 108 5.61 20.88 0.88
CA VAL A 108 6.84 20.92 0.06
C VAL A 108 7.73 22.02 0.60
N THR A 109 8.92 21.66 1.06
CA THR A 109 9.92 22.60 1.60
C THR A 109 11.34 22.26 1.15
N GLY A 110 12.30 23.09 1.50
CA GLY A 110 13.73 22.87 1.25
C GLY A 110 14.56 23.53 2.33
N THR A 111 15.08 22.73 3.28
CA THR A 111 15.86 23.21 4.41
C THR A 111 16.75 22.09 4.97
N PRO A 112 17.97 22.40 5.47
CA PRO A 112 18.77 21.39 6.14
C PRO A 112 18.13 20.92 7.46
N ASP A 113 17.57 21.86 8.22
CA ASP A 113 17.06 21.59 9.56
C ASP A 113 15.71 22.25 9.79
N PHE A 114 14.86 21.57 10.56
CA PHE A 114 13.59 22.09 11.01
C PHE A 114 13.17 21.44 12.34
N ASP A 115 12.34 22.14 13.08
CA ASP A 115 11.68 21.65 14.30
C ASP A 115 10.15 21.69 14.06
N TRP A 116 9.57 20.53 13.74
CA TRP A 116 8.13 20.43 13.50
C TRP A 116 7.30 20.79 14.74
N PRO A 117 7.59 20.26 15.96
CA PRO A 117 6.90 20.66 17.17
C PRO A 117 6.87 22.17 17.40
N ALA A 118 8.02 22.85 17.24
CA ALA A 118 8.14 24.29 17.44
C ALA A 118 7.27 25.11 16.43
N SER A 119 6.94 24.56 15.27
CA SER A 119 6.05 25.22 14.31
C SER A 119 4.61 25.36 14.83
N GLY A 120 4.20 24.57 15.83
CA GLY A 120 2.83 24.52 16.32
C GLY A 120 1.80 24.02 15.29
N SER A 121 2.26 23.51 14.15
CA SER A 121 1.39 23.04 13.07
C SER A 121 0.99 21.57 13.25
N ARG A 122 -0.09 21.16 12.58
CA ARG A 122 -0.60 19.78 12.61
C ARG A 122 -0.89 19.28 11.20
N LEU A 123 -0.44 18.07 10.92
CA LEU A 123 -0.81 17.33 9.73
C LEU A 123 -2.22 16.75 9.86
N VAL A 124 -3.00 16.79 8.79
CA VAL A 124 -4.25 16.03 8.71
C VAL A 124 -3.96 14.58 8.28
N PRO A 125 -4.82 13.60 8.61
CA PRO A 125 -4.68 12.23 8.12
C PRO A 125 -4.49 12.18 6.61
N GLY A 126 -3.54 11.37 6.15
CA GLY A 126 -3.21 11.25 4.73
C GLY A 126 -2.22 12.30 4.19
N ALA A 127 -1.77 13.26 4.98
CA ALA A 127 -0.80 14.27 4.51
C ALA A 127 0.56 13.64 4.14
N ILE A 128 1.14 14.07 3.00
CA ILE A 128 2.50 13.72 2.60
C ILE A 128 3.43 14.92 2.65
N CYS A 129 4.68 14.68 3.08
CA CYS A 129 5.68 15.72 3.26
C CYS A 129 6.92 15.46 2.42
N ASP A 130 7.45 16.50 1.81
CA ASP A 130 8.67 16.45 1.03
C ASP A 130 9.58 17.62 1.40
N ASN A 131 10.79 17.28 1.88
CA ASN A 131 11.85 18.24 2.18
C ASN A 131 13.06 17.93 1.33
N LEU A 132 13.40 18.84 0.41
CA LEU A 132 14.65 18.75 -0.33
C LEU A 132 15.81 19.05 0.61
N THR A 133 16.56 18.02 0.97
CA THR A 133 17.83 18.14 1.69
C THR A 133 18.72 16.91 1.43
N SER A 134 20.04 17.05 1.55
CA SER A 134 21.00 16.02 1.11
C SER A 134 20.86 14.70 1.84
N PHE A 135 20.57 14.74 3.14
CA PHE A 135 20.61 13.59 4.04
C PHE A 135 19.31 13.35 4.80
N GLY A 136 18.17 13.78 4.21
CA GLY A 136 16.84 13.53 4.81
C GLY A 136 16.49 12.05 4.99
N GLY A 137 17.13 11.16 4.24
CA GLY A 137 17.00 9.69 4.37
C GLY A 137 18.07 9.04 5.25
N VAL A 138 18.97 9.81 5.89
CA VAL A 138 20.05 9.27 6.72
C VAL A 138 19.65 9.26 8.18
N PHE A 139 19.57 8.06 8.77
CA PHE A 139 19.11 7.85 10.14
C PHE A 139 20.22 7.62 11.16
N THR A 140 21.49 7.72 10.75
CA THR A 140 22.62 7.63 11.69
C THR A 140 22.65 8.85 12.64
N PRO A 141 23.08 8.69 13.90
CA PRO A 141 23.04 9.79 14.88
C PRO A 141 23.72 11.10 14.45
N ASN A 142 24.77 11.00 13.65
CA ASN A 142 25.64 12.14 13.29
C ASN A 142 25.34 12.73 11.89
N ALA A 143 24.18 12.50 11.31
CA ALA A 143 23.88 12.91 9.94
C ALA A 143 23.67 14.42 9.73
N GLY A 144 23.73 15.25 10.75
CA GLY A 144 23.78 16.73 10.63
C GLY A 144 22.58 17.43 10.00
N GLN A 145 21.52 16.71 9.59
CA GLN A 145 20.30 17.28 9.02
C GLN A 145 19.07 16.60 9.60
N THR A 146 17.91 17.28 9.61
CA THR A 146 16.67 16.71 10.12
C THR A 146 16.16 15.60 9.17
N PRO A 147 16.02 14.35 9.65
CA PRO A 147 15.58 13.24 8.83
C PRO A 147 14.06 13.27 8.58
N LEU A 148 13.62 12.61 7.52
CA LEU A 148 12.21 12.45 7.15
C LEU A 148 11.36 11.80 8.26
N SER A 149 11.97 11.04 9.18
CA SER A 149 11.29 10.46 10.35
C SER A 149 10.61 11.51 11.25
N ALA A 150 11.05 12.77 11.21
CA ALA A 150 10.39 13.86 11.92
C ALA A 150 8.96 14.10 11.40
N PHE A 151 8.72 13.95 10.09
CA PHE A 151 7.38 14.04 9.52
C PHE A 151 6.52 12.82 9.86
N ILE A 152 7.09 11.62 9.84
CA ILE A 152 6.38 10.39 10.23
C ILE A 152 5.96 10.48 11.71
N ARG A 153 6.86 10.95 12.60
CA ARG A 153 6.54 11.23 14.02
C ARG A 153 5.42 12.25 14.18
N ALA A 154 5.33 13.21 13.28
CA ALA A 154 4.26 14.21 13.25
C ALA A 154 2.93 13.67 12.70
N GLY A 155 2.88 12.43 12.21
CA GLY A 155 1.69 11.78 11.66
C GLY A 155 1.53 11.87 10.14
N ALA A 156 2.60 12.21 9.40
CA ALA A 156 2.56 12.14 7.94
C ALA A 156 2.28 10.71 7.47
N ALA A 157 1.44 10.56 6.43
CA ALA A 157 1.22 9.29 5.75
C ALA A 157 2.49 8.79 5.05
N GLY A 158 3.35 9.72 4.65
CA GLY A 158 4.68 9.42 4.15
C GLY A 158 5.52 10.64 3.83
N ALA A 159 6.81 10.38 3.65
CA ALA A 159 7.82 11.36 3.28
C ALA A 159 8.95 10.69 2.51
N CYS A 160 9.78 11.48 1.84
CA CYS A 160 10.99 10.97 1.20
C CYS A 160 12.25 11.70 1.66
N GLY A 161 13.40 11.07 1.42
CA GLY A 161 14.69 11.67 1.71
C GLY A 161 15.83 10.94 1.00
N THR A 162 16.83 11.70 0.58
CA THR A 162 18.05 11.16 -0.04
C THR A 162 19.09 10.75 1.00
N VAL A 163 19.99 9.82 0.61
CA VAL A 163 20.97 9.21 1.53
C VAL A 163 22.42 9.55 1.18
N VAL A 164 22.70 10.02 -0.03
CA VAL A 164 24.06 10.30 -0.54
C VAL A 164 24.03 11.43 -1.57
N GLU A 165 25.06 12.29 -1.54
CA GLU A 165 25.40 13.23 -2.62
C GLU A 165 25.94 12.46 -3.86
N PRO A 166 25.86 12.98 -5.10
CA PRO A 166 25.30 14.27 -5.48
C PRO A 166 23.77 14.20 -5.61
N TYR A 167 23.10 15.27 -5.27
CA TYR A 167 21.63 15.38 -5.36
C TYR A 167 21.19 16.38 -6.46
N VAL A 168 22.06 17.28 -6.86
CA VAL A 168 21.84 18.21 -7.96
C VAL A 168 22.84 17.89 -9.06
N MET A 169 22.33 17.74 -10.27
CA MET A 169 23.12 17.41 -11.44
C MET A 169 23.13 18.60 -12.38
N LEU A 170 24.31 19.01 -12.77
CA LEU A 170 24.48 20.07 -13.73
C LEU A 170 25.55 19.70 -14.77
N PRO A 171 25.13 19.43 -16.00
CA PRO A 171 26.08 19.61 -17.10
C PRO A 171 26.32 21.13 -17.27
N ASN A 172 27.42 21.64 -16.82
CA ASN A 172 27.98 22.99 -17.14
C ASN A 172 27.38 24.24 -16.49
N THR A 173 26.53 24.16 -15.46
CA THR A 173 26.05 25.36 -14.73
C THR A 173 26.14 25.12 -13.22
N GLY A 174 26.58 26.12 -12.44
CA GLY A 174 26.76 25.96 -10.99
C GLY A 174 25.51 25.57 -10.23
N ALA A 175 25.64 24.96 -9.05
CA ALA A 175 24.54 24.43 -8.22
C ALA A 175 23.41 25.43 -7.92
N ASN A 176 23.63 26.70 -8.14
CA ASN A 176 22.69 27.80 -7.93
C ASN A 176 21.89 28.20 -9.18
N SER A 177 22.09 27.52 -10.32
CA SER A 177 21.33 27.83 -11.54
C SER A 177 19.87 27.49 -11.43
N PRO A 178 18.93 28.33 -11.91
CA PRO A 178 17.52 27.98 -12.05
C PRO A 178 17.26 26.77 -12.96
N ALA A 179 18.25 26.43 -13.80
CA ALA A 179 18.26 25.24 -14.65
C ALA A 179 18.79 23.97 -13.92
N ALA A 180 19.08 24.07 -12.61
CA ALA A 180 19.53 22.94 -11.82
C ALA A 180 18.57 21.77 -11.92
N PHE A 181 19.07 20.65 -12.40
CA PHE A 181 18.32 19.44 -12.58
C PHE A 181 18.49 18.54 -11.35
N GLN A 182 17.39 18.14 -10.75
CA GLN A 182 17.39 17.39 -9.49
C GLN A 182 16.66 16.05 -9.65
N PRO A 183 17.27 15.09 -10.35
CA PRO A 183 16.59 13.86 -10.70
C PRO A 183 16.23 12.98 -9.50
N LYS A 184 16.92 13.11 -8.37
CA LYS A 184 16.68 12.35 -7.15
C LYS A 184 15.51 12.86 -6.31
N PHE A 185 15.12 14.11 -6.46
CA PHE A 185 14.08 14.71 -5.64
C PHE A 185 12.76 14.77 -6.39
N PRO A 186 11.64 14.57 -5.69
CA PRO A 186 10.34 14.75 -6.31
C PRO A 186 10.16 16.18 -6.84
N HIS A 187 9.56 16.26 -8.01
CA HIS A 187 9.05 17.52 -8.52
C HIS A 187 7.86 17.99 -7.65
N PRO A 188 7.65 19.30 -7.41
CA PRO A 188 6.51 19.80 -6.63
C PRO A 188 5.14 19.29 -7.08
N ALA A 189 4.99 18.86 -8.35
CA ALA A 189 3.80 18.17 -8.86
C ALA A 189 3.47 16.84 -8.13
N LEU A 190 4.34 16.33 -7.28
CA LEU A 190 4.05 15.26 -6.34
C LEU A 190 2.68 15.44 -5.67
N GLN A 191 2.42 16.62 -5.13
CA GLN A 191 1.18 16.95 -4.45
C GLN A 191 -0.02 16.94 -5.43
N LEU A 192 0.17 17.36 -6.67
CA LEU A 192 -0.88 17.32 -7.70
C LEU A 192 -1.23 15.90 -8.11
N HIS A 193 -0.25 15.01 -8.30
CA HIS A 193 -0.53 13.59 -8.57
C HIS A 193 -1.36 12.99 -7.44
N TYR A 194 -0.99 13.27 -6.20
CA TYR A 194 -1.68 12.79 -5.01
C TYR A 194 -3.12 13.29 -4.92
N VAL A 195 -3.34 14.59 -5.13
CA VAL A 195 -4.67 15.22 -5.17
C VAL A 195 -5.56 14.66 -6.30
N ARG A 196 -4.97 14.24 -7.41
CA ARG A 196 -5.67 13.60 -8.52
C ARG A 196 -6.04 12.14 -8.26
N GLY A 197 -5.75 11.61 -7.07
CA GLY A 197 -6.15 10.28 -6.66
C GLY A 197 -5.08 9.21 -6.78
N ALA A 198 -3.85 9.54 -7.17
CA ALA A 198 -2.73 8.61 -7.10
C ALA A 198 -2.50 8.17 -5.64
N CYS A 199 -2.09 6.92 -5.42
CA CYS A 199 -1.61 6.52 -4.11
C CYS A 199 -0.25 7.15 -3.80
N LEU A 200 0.20 7.09 -2.55
CA LEU A 200 1.46 7.68 -2.12
C LEU A 200 2.63 7.22 -2.99
N ALA A 201 2.77 5.91 -3.20
CA ALA A 201 3.87 5.38 -4.02
C ALA A 201 3.82 5.91 -5.45
N GLU A 202 2.66 5.90 -6.08
CA GLU A 202 2.47 6.45 -7.44
C GLU A 202 2.82 7.94 -7.50
N ALA A 203 2.34 8.72 -6.53
CA ALA A 203 2.58 10.16 -6.50
C ALA A 203 4.08 10.48 -6.39
N PHE A 204 4.81 9.79 -5.50
CA PHE A 204 6.26 9.97 -5.36
C PHE A 204 7.00 9.55 -6.63
N TYR A 205 6.72 8.34 -7.15
CA TYR A 205 7.49 7.81 -8.28
C TYR A 205 7.18 8.49 -9.61
N GLN A 206 5.98 9.02 -9.82
CA GLN A 206 5.67 9.86 -10.99
C GLN A 206 6.38 11.22 -10.93
N ALA A 207 6.67 11.72 -9.73
CA ALA A 207 7.34 13.00 -9.53
C ALA A 207 8.88 12.91 -9.58
N VAL A 208 9.47 11.70 -9.56
CA VAL A 208 10.93 11.49 -9.52
C VAL A 208 11.44 11.03 -10.87
N ARG A 209 12.48 11.65 -11.38
CA ARG A 209 13.12 11.25 -12.64
C ARG A 209 14.13 10.11 -12.48
N SER A 210 14.79 10.04 -11.33
CA SER A 210 15.75 8.99 -10.98
C SER A 210 15.69 8.70 -9.48
N PRO A 211 15.05 7.60 -9.04
CA PRO A 211 14.86 7.29 -7.62
C PRO A 211 16.12 6.75 -6.94
N HIS A 212 17.27 6.71 -7.63
CA HIS A 212 18.51 6.20 -7.05
C HIS A 212 18.86 6.93 -5.75
N GLN A 213 19.14 6.17 -4.70
CA GLN A 213 19.49 6.69 -3.37
C GLN A 213 18.40 7.59 -2.73
N LEU A 214 17.15 7.43 -3.15
CA LEU A 214 15.98 8.03 -2.53
C LEU A 214 15.24 6.98 -1.72
N LEU A 215 14.95 7.27 -0.46
CA LEU A 215 14.03 6.49 0.37
C LEU A 215 12.66 7.14 0.34
N VAL A 216 11.62 6.32 0.16
CA VAL A 216 10.22 6.70 0.38
C VAL A 216 9.72 5.89 1.58
N VAL A 217 9.22 6.57 2.61
CA VAL A 217 8.77 5.95 3.87
C VAL A 217 7.34 6.36 4.15
N GLY A 218 6.50 5.40 4.49
CA GLY A 218 5.08 5.59 4.83
C GLY A 218 4.19 4.51 4.25
N ASP A 219 2.89 4.76 4.22
CA ASP A 219 1.90 3.85 3.63
C ASP A 219 1.85 4.00 2.10
N PRO A 220 2.38 3.03 1.32
CA PRO A 220 2.43 3.14 -0.13
C PRO A 220 1.06 3.23 -0.79
N LEU A 221 0.03 2.71 -0.15
CA LEU A 221 -1.34 2.62 -0.70
C LEU A 221 -2.23 3.78 -0.27
N CYS A 222 -1.78 4.66 0.62
CA CYS A 222 -2.56 5.81 1.07
C CYS A 222 -2.98 6.69 -0.12
N GLN A 223 -4.29 6.92 -0.29
CA GLN A 223 -4.89 7.62 -1.44
C GLN A 223 -6.10 8.50 -1.02
N PRO A 224 -5.88 9.57 -0.25
CA PRO A 224 -6.96 10.32 0.38
C PRO A 224 -7.96 10.97 -0.58
N TRP A 225 -7.51 11.36 -1.78
CA TRP A 225 -8.34 12.01 -2.80
C TRP A 225 -8.86 11.07 -3.90
N ALA A 226 -8.57 9.78 -3.78
CA ALA A 226 -9.06 8.79 -4.73
C ALA A 226 -10.59 8.67 -4.67
N VAL A 227 -11.20 8.45 -5.83
CA VAL A 227 -12.63 8.11 -5.96
C VAL A 227 -12.74 6.60 -5.98
N ILE A 228 -12.85 6.00 -4.78
CA ILE A 228 -12.84 4.56 -4.61
C ILE A 228 -14.25 4.00 -4.83
N PRO A 229 -14.48 3.12 -5.83
CA PRO A 229 -15.77 2.48 -6.03
C PRO A 229 -16.18 1.62 -4.83
N ALA A 230 -17.43 1.75 -4.37
CA ALA A 230 -18.03 0.77 -3.46
C ALA A 230 -18.61 -0.37 -4.30
N VAL A 231 -18.17 -1.62 -4.04
CA VAL A 231 -18.48 -2.78 -4.87
C VAL A 231 -19.43 -3.71 -4.15
N GLU A 232 -20.46 -4.20 -4.87
CA GLU A 232 -21.34 -5.28 -4.47
C GLU A 232 -21.22 -6.46 -5.45
N ILE A 233 -21.49 -7.66 -4.97
CA ILE A 233 -21.51 -8.88 -5.75
C ILE A 233 -22.90 -9.52 -5.57
N VAL A 234 -23.60 -9.72 -6.66
CA VAL A 234 -24.94 -10.31 -6.68
C VAL A 234 -24.90 -11.63 -7.45
N ASN A 235 -25.55 -12.66 -6.93
CA ASN A 235 -25.78 -13.89 -7.70
C ASN A 235 -26.86 -13.62 -8.76
N ALA A 236 -26.55 -13.82 -10.03
CA ALA A 236 -27.46 -13.49 -11.12
C ALA A 236 -28.69 -14.42 -11.19
N ALA A 237 -28.65 -15.60 -10.56
CA ALA A 237 -29.76 -16.56 -10.60
C ALA A 237 -30.94 -16.16 -9.71
N ASP A 238 -30.66 -15.57 -8.54
CA ASP A 238 -31.67 -15.22 -7.54
C ASP A 238 -31.68 -13.72 -7.20
N SER A 239 -30.78 -12.96 -7.78
CA SER A 239 -30.59 -11.53 -7.54
C SER A 239 -30.27 -11.18 -6.06
N GLN A 240 -29.71 -12.13 -5.30
CA GLN A 240 -29.32 -11.91 -3.92
C GLN A 240 -27.85 -11.55 -3.81
N PRO A 241 -27.47 -10.68 -2.86
CA PRO A 241 -26.07 -10.41 -2.56
C PRO A 241 -25.33 -11.70 -2.16
N VAL A 242 -24.09 -11.83 -2.65
CA VAL A 242 -23.19 -12.89 -2.17
C VAL A 242 -22.61 -12.46 -0.83
N GLU A 243 -23.13 -13.04 0.25
CA GLU A 243 -22.73 -12.71 1.62
C GLU A 243 -21.61 -13.63 2.13
N PRO A 244 -20.84 -13.20 3.16
CA PRO A 244 -19.82 -14.03 3.78
C PRO A 244 -20.38 -15.39 4.24
N GLY A 245 -19.72 -16.47 3.82
CA GLY A 245 -20.15 -17.85 4.11
C GLY A 245 -21.13 -18.44 3.09
N ALA A 246 -21.49 -17.70 2.04
CA ALA A 246 -22.32 -18.25 0.96
C ALA A 246 -21.71 -19.51 0.37
N THR A 247 -22.56 -20.51 0.11
CA THR A 247 -22.15 -21.76 -0.55
C THR A 247 -22.46 -21.68 -2.04
N LEU A 248 -21.44 -21.91 -2.86
CA LEU A 248 -21.53 -21.88 -4.33
C LEU A 248 -21.12 -23.23 -4.92
N ALA A 249 -21.77 -23.66 -6.01
CA ALA A 249 -21.45 -24.89 -6.71
C ALA A 249 -21.74 -24.77 -8.21
N GLY A 250 -21.05 -25.56 -9.02
CA GLY A 250 -21.25 -25.64 -10.48
C GLY A 250 -20.82 -24.38 -11.23
N LYS A 251 -21.52 -24.10 -12.32
CA LYS A 251 -21.29 -22.91 -13.15
C LYS A 251 -22.31 -21.86 -12.80
N ILE A 252 -21.85 -20.72 -12.37
CA ILE A 252 -22.69 -19.60 -11.94
C ILE A 252 -22.30 -18.31 -12.67
N GLU A 253 -23.19 -17.35 -12.65
CA GLU A 253 -22.96 -15.99 -13.13
C GLU A 253 -23.12 -15.02 -11.97
N LEU A 254 -22.18 -14.10 -11.83
CA LEU A 254 -22.22 -13.03 -10.87
C LEU A 254 -22.45 -11.69 -11.57
N GLU A 255 -23.30 -10.87 -10.99
CA GLU A 255 -23.54 -9.49 -11.43
C GLU A 255 -22.77 -8.54 -10.54
N PRO A 256 -21.69 -7.93 -11.03
CA PRO A 256 -20.96 -6.93 -10.26
C PRO A 256 -21.69 -5.58 -10.33
N ARG A 257 -21.77 -4.89 -9.21
CA ARG A 257 -22.31 -3.53 -9.12
C ARG A 257 -21.29 -2.62 -8.43
N ALA A 258 -21.19 -1.39 -8.92
CA ALA A 258 -20.35 -0.38 -8.28
C ALA A 258 -21.11 0.93 -8.14
N SER A 259 -21.01 1.55 -6.98
CA SER A 259 -21.41 2.92 -6.76
C SER A 259 -20.18 3.80 -6.57
N LEU A 260 -20.17 4.96 -7.23
CA LEU A 260 -19.08 5.92 -7.16
C LEU A 260 -19.61 7.27 -6.69
N PRO A 261 -18.82 8.02 -5.87
CA PRO A 261 -19.16 9.38 -5.52
C PRO A 261 -19.23 10.28 -6.76
N GLU A 262 -20.19 11.20 -6.79
CA GLU A 262 -20.30 12.34 -7.72
C GLU A 262 -19.87 12.08 -9.17
N GLY A 263 -20.63 11.24 -9.91
CA GLY A 263 -20.48 11.11 -11.35
C GLY A 263 -19.26 10.34 -11.85
N GLY A 264 -18.54 9.66 -10.95
CA GLY A 264 -17.52 8.70 -11.37
C GLY A 264 -18.15 7.50 -12.11
N VAL A 265 -17.44 6.95 -13.09
CA VAL A 265 -17.88 5.78 -13.86
C VAL A 265 -16.84 4.69 -13.69
N ALA A 266 -17.31 3.46 -13.42
CA ALA A 266 -16.46 2.29 -13.56
C ALA A 266 -16.18 2.05 -15.07
N ASP A 267 -15.05 1.44 -15.38
CA ASP A 267 -14.69 1.02 -16.74
C ASP A 267 -14.98 -0.47 -16.92
N ARG A 268 -14.51 -1.25 -15.95
CA ARG A 268 -14.60 -2.71 -16.00
C ARG A 268 -14.62 -3.32 -14.60
N TYR A 269 -14.96 -4.61 -14.57
CA TYR A 269 -14.89 -5.44 -13.37
C TYR A 269 -13.97 -6.62 -13.60
N GLU A 270 -13.27 -7.02 -12.55
CA GLU A 270 -12.41 -8.21 -12.54
C GLU A 270 -12.80 -9.13 -11.38
N LEU A 271 -12.87 -10.43 -11.65
CA LEU A 271 -13.16 -11.47 -10.67
C LEU A 271 -11.91 -12.26 -10.32
N TYR A 272 -11.67 -12.40 -9.04
CA TYR A 272 -10.57 -13.19 -8.52
C TYR A 272 -11.10 -14.25 -7.54
N VAL A 273 -10.49 -15.43 -7.57
CA VAL A 273 -10.64 -16.47 -6.55
C VAL A 273 -9.27 -16.76 -5.98
N ASP A 274 -9.11 -16.65 -4.67
CA ASP A 274 -7.84 -16.84 -3.94
C ASP A 274 -6.66 -16.02 -4.53
N GLY A 275 -6.96 -14.82 -5.05
CA GLY A 275 -5.98 -13.93 -5.64
C GLY A 275 -5.66 -14.18 -7.11
N VAL A 276 -6.21 -15.22 -7.72
CA VAL A 276 -6.07 -15.50 -9.16
C VAL A 276 -7.26 -14.90 -9.93
N ARG A 277 -6.98 -14.08 -10.96
CA ARG A 277 -8.02 -13.53 -11.81
C ARG A 277 -8.60 -14.62 -12.70
N VAL A 278 -9.92 -14.85 -12.58
CA VAL A 278 -10.64 -15.90 -13.30
C VAL A 278 -11.57 -15.36 -14.39
N ALA A 279 -12.04 -14.12 -14.26
CA ALA A 279 -12.90 -13.48 -15.27
C ALA A 279 -12.75 -11.96 -15.23
N GLN A 280 -13.22 -11.31 -16.30
CA GLN A 280 -13.45 -9.86 -16.36
C GLN A 280 -14.68 -9.57 -17.25
N CYS A 281 -15.31 -8.42 -17.02
CA CYS A 281 -16.42 -7.95 -17.84
C CYS A 281 -16.49 -6.42 -17.90
N GLY A 282 -17.22 -5.89 -18.88
CA GLY A 282 -17.59 -4.48 -18.97
C GLY A 282 -18.81 -4.14 -18.11
N LEU A 283 -19.25 -2.88 -18.22
CA LEU A 283 -20.45 -2.41 -17.53
C LEU A 283 -21.70 -3.11 -18.06
N GLY A 284 -22.57 -3.55 -17.14
CA GLY A 284 -23.81 -4.23 -17.48
C GLY A 284 -23.66 -5.70 -17.91
N GLU A 285 -22.44 -6.18 -17.96
CA GLU A 285 -22.14 -7.59 -18.24
C GLU A 285 -22.00 -8.39 -16.93
N ARG A 286 -21.94 -9.72 -17.07
CA ARG A 286 -21.81 -10.66 -15.96
C ARG A 286 -20.42 -11.30 -15.93
N LEU A 287 -20.01 -11.72 -14.73
CA LEU A 287 -18.77 -12.45 -14.46
C LEU A 287 -19.09 -13.94 -14.36
N PRO A 288 -18.69 -14.77 -15.33
CA PRO A 288 -18.86 -16.22 -15.23
C PRO A 288 -17.87 -16.79 -14.20
N LEU A 289 -18.35 -17.71 -13.39
CA LEU A 289 -17.54 -18.47 -12.43
C LEU A 289 -17.85 -19.97 -12.55
N ASP A 290 -16.86 -20.72 -13.04
CA ASP A 290 -16.92 -22.19 -13.02
C ASP A 290 -16.21 -22.71 -11.76
N THR A 291 -17.00 -23.14 -10.77
CA THR A 291 -16.46 -23.65 -9.52
C THR A 291 -16.04 -25.11 -9.61
N THR A 292 -16.41 -25.85 -10.68
CA THR A 292 -16.16 -27.29 -10.77
C THR A 292 -14.67 -27.67 -10.84
N ALA A 293 -13.83 -26.70 -11.23
CA ALA A 293 -12.37 -26.85 -11.24
C ALA A 293 -11.68 -26.43 -9.93
N LEU A 294 -12.47 -25.90 -8.98
CA LEU A 294 -11.97 -25.44 -7.69
C LEU A 294 -12.08 -26.53 -6.63
N ALA A 295 -11.23 -26.45 -5.62
CA ALA A 295 -11.33 -27.29 -4.44
C ALA A 295 -12.66 -27.03 -3.71
N ASP A 296 -13.18 -28.04 -2.99
CA ASP A 296 -14.26 -27.79 -2.04
C ASP A 296 -13.76 -26.97 -0.83
N GLY A 297 -14.68 -26.40 -0.06
CA GLY A 297 -14.39 -25.66 1.16
C GLY A 297 -14.17 -24.16 0.95
N HIS A 298 -13.32 -23.57 1.75
CA HIS A 298 -13.16 -22.12 1.85
C HIS A 298 -12.40 -21.51 0.67
N HIS A 299 -12.93 -20.40 0.13
CA HIS A 299 -12.27 -19.57 -0.87
C HIS A 299 -12.53 -18.08 -0.60
N ASP A 300 -11.58 -17.23 -0.97
CA ASP A 300 -11.73 -15.77 -0.99
C ASP A 300 -12.19 -15.33 -2.39
N LEU A 301 -13.48 -15.01 -2.55
CA LEU A 301 -14.04 -14.41 -3.77
C LEU A 301 -13.81 -12.90 -3.72
N ARG A 302 -13.20 -12.33 -4.76
CA ARG A 302 -12.98 -10.87 -4.85
C ARG A 302 -13.48 -10.36 -6.18
N VAL A 303 -14.29 -9.30 -6.14
CA VAL A 303 -14.62 -8.48 -7.31
C VAL A 303 -13.96 -7.11 -7.14
N VAL A 304 -13.31 -6.66 -8.19
CA VAL A 304 -12.67 -5.34 -8.29
C VAL A 304 -13.40 -4.54 -9.35
N ALA A 305 -13.84 -3.32 -9.00
CA ALA A 305 -14.30 -2.32 -9.96
C ALA A 305 -13.17 -1.33 -10.22
N ILE A 306 -12.91 -1.02 -11.48
CA ILE A 306 -11.82 -0.17 -11.93
C ILE A 306 -12.42 1.05 -12.60
N THR A 307 -11.95 2.26 -12.24
CA THR A 307 -12.47 3.51 -12.81
C THR A 307 -11.89 3.80 -14.20
N ALA A 308 -12.67 4.52 -15.03
CA ALA A 308 -12.26 5.00 -16.35
C ALA A 308 -11.34 6.24 -16.26
N THR A 309 -10.31 6.19 -15.44
CA THR A 309 -9.33 7.29 -15.28
C THR A 309 -7.93 6.80 -15.59
N ASP A 310 -7.00 7.71 -15.92
CA ASP A 310 -5.60 7.36 -16.18
C ASP A 310 -4.91 6.66 -14.98
N ILE A 311 -5.46 6.82 -13.77
CA ILE A 311 -4.94 6.19 -12.53
C ILE A 311 -5.56 4.81 -12.32
N GLU A 312 -6.70 4.51 -12.96
CA GLU A 312 -7.44 3.26 -12.79
C GLU A 312 -7.70 2.92 -11.30
N THR A 313 -8.23 3.91 -10.55
CA THR A 313 -8.54 3.70 -9.13
C THR A 313 -9.45 2.49 -8.95
N GLN A 314 -9.11 1.65 -7.98
CA GLN A 314 -9.78 0.38 -7.73
C GLN A 314 -10.59 0.40 -6.45
N GLY A 315 -11.84 -0.06 -6.52
CA GLY A 315 -12.63 -0.48 -5.39
C GLY A 315 -12.81 -1.99 -5.40
N ARG A 316 -13.00 -2.61 -4.24
CA ARG A 316 -13.10 -4.06 -4.15
C ARG A 316 -14.08 -4.53 -3.08
N ARG A 317 -14.73 -5.64 -3.34
CA ARG A 317 -15.45 -6.46 -2.36
C ARG A 317 -14.75 -7.81 -2.26
N ILE A 318 -14.41 -8.23 -1.05
CA ILE A 318 -13.86 -9.56 -0.77
C ILE A 318 -14.90 -10.27 0.10
N VAL A 319 -15.30 -11.46 -0.33
CA VAL A 319 -16.29 -12.28 0.35
C VAL A 319 -15.72 -13.68 0.56
N PRO A 320 -15.55 -14.14 1.80
CA PRO A 320 -15.23 -15.54 2.05
C PRO A 320 -16.46 -16.39 1.70
N ILE A 321 -16.26 -17.39 0.84
CA ILE A 321 -17.30 -18.30 0.36
C ILE A 321 -16.90 -19.74 0.64
N THR A 322 -17.87 -20.64 0.51
CA THR A 322 -17.65 -22.09 0.51
C THR A 322 -18.00 -22.66 -0.86
N ILE A 323 -17.08 -23.37 -1.48
CA ILE A 323 -17.35 -24.18 -2.68
C ILE A 323 -17.74 -25.59 -2.23
N SER A 324 -18.80 -26.16 -2.82
CA SER A 324 -19.30 -27.51 -2.49
C SER A 324 -19.77 -28.21 -3.74
N ASN A 325 -18.83 -28.77 -4.51
CA ASN A 325 -19.14 -29.58 -5.69
C ASN A 325 -19.17 -31.08 -5.38
N HIS A 326 -18.35 -31.52 -4.42
CA HIS A 326 -18.18 -32.93 -4.06
C HIS A 326 -18.58 -33.21 -2.60
N GLY A 327 -18.89 -32.19 -1.80
CA GLY A 327 -19.27 -32.32 -0.41
C GLY A 327 -18.11 -32.61 0.55
N HIS A 328 -16.85 -32.40 0.11
CA HIS A 328 -15.70 -32.57 0.99
C HIS A 328 -15.61 -31.42 2.01
N THR A 329 -15.20 -31.78 3.23
CA THR A 329 -15.03 -30.81 4.31
C THR A 329 -13.72 -31.02 5.04
N LEU A 330 -13.10 -29.91 5.47
CA LEU A 330 -11.90 -29.90 6.30
C LEU A 330 -12.03 -28.79 7.34
N ALA A 331 -11.93 -29.14 8.61
CA ALA A 331 -11.84 -28.18 9.70
C ALA A 331 -10.39 -28.00 10.15
N LEU A 332 -10.02 -26.76 10.45
CA LEU A 332 -8.74 -26.38 11.04
C LEU A 332 -9.03 -25.73 12.39
N THR A 333 -8.41 -26.24 13.43
CA THR A 333 -8.48 -25.67 14.78
C THR A 333 -7.05 -25.37 15.24
N VAL A 334 -6.85 -24.20 15.85
CA VAL A 334 -5.55 -23.76 16.34
C VAL A 334 -5.70 -23.21 17.76
N GLU A 335 -4.97 -23.78 18.69
CA GLU A 335 -5.06 -23.43 20.12
C GLU A 335 -3.66 -23.39 20.78
N PRO A 336 -3.45 -22.43 21.70
CA PRO A 336 -4.33 -21.30 22.03
C PRO A 336 -4.31 -20.20 20.98
N ARG A 337 -5.30 -19.29 21.01
CA ARG A 337 -5.42 -18.19 20.01
C ARG A 337 -4.49 -17.02 20.28
N ARG A 338 -3.92 -16.94 21.48
CA ARG A 338 -2.91 -15.95 21.86
C ARG A 338 -1.76 -16.67 22.53
N VAL A 339 -0.56 -16.44 22.05
CA VAL A 339 0.66 -17.14 22.48
C VAL A 339 1.85 -16.19 22.51
N ARG A 340 2.83 -16.51 23.35
CA ARG A 340 4.15 -15.88 23.32
C ARG A 340 5.05 -16.62 22.33
N PRO A 341 6.11 -16.01 21.81
CA PRO A 341 7.05 -16.66 20.89
C PRO A 341 7.65 -17.97 21.42
N ALA A 342 7.85 -18.09 22.73
CA ALA A 342 8.41 -19.30 23.36
C ALA A 342 7.39 -20.43 23.58
N ASP A 343 6.11 -20.18 23.33
CA ASP A 343 5.03 -21.16 23.52
C ASP A 343 4.88 -22.11 22.31
N THR A 344 4.12 -23.17 22.49
CA THR A 344 3.73 -24.12 21.41
C THR A 344 2.25 -23.94 21.08
N VAL A 345 1.93 -24.04 19.80
CA VAL A 345 0.56 -23.98 19.26
C VAL A 345 0.17 -25.37 18.79
N ARG A 346 -0.98 -25.83 19.25
CA ARG A 346 -1.57 -27.09 18.77
C ARG A 346 -2.48 -26.80 17.56
N VAL A 347 -2.20 -27.46 16.45
CA VAL A 347 -2.97 -27.36 15.21
C VAL A 347 -3.61 -28.69 14.93
N SER A 348 -4.96 -28.72 14.93
CA SER A 348 -5.75 -29.93 14.69
C SER A 348 -6.52 -29.82 13.39
N LEU A 349 -6.55 -30.89 12.63
CA LEU A 349 -7.31 -31.08 11.40
C LEU A 349 -8.39 -32.14 11.61
N ALA A 350 -9.57 -31.89 11.05
CA ALA A 350 -10.65 -32.87 11.00
C ALA A 350 -11.36 -32.81 9.63
N GLY A 351 -11.14 -33.85 8.80
CA GLY A 351 -11.74 -33.98 7.48
C GLY A 351 -11.95 -35.44 7.10
N ALA A 352 -13.19 -35.80 6.78
CA ALA A 352 -13.53 -37.16 6.34
C ALA A 352 -13.10 -37.36 4.88
N GLY A 353 -12.48 -38.52 4.57
CA GLY A 353 -12.03 -38.84 3.21
C GLY A 353 -10.80 -38.08 2.73
N VAL A 354 -10.15 -37.29 3.60
CA VAL A 354 -8.92 -36.58 3.30
C VAL A 354 -7.71 -37.51 3.48
N GLU A 355 -7.01 -37.78 2.42
CA GLU A 355 -5.86 -38.71 2.38
C GLU A 355 -4.56 -38.08 2.89
N SER A 356 -4.41 -36.77 2.73
CA SER A 356 -3.26 -36.00 3.22
C SER A 356 -3.63 -34.54 3.35
N ALA A 357 -2.92 -33.78 4.20
CA ALA A 357 -3.11 -32.34 4.27
C ALA A 357 -1.81 -31.56 4.46
N ILE A 358 -1.84 -30.30 4.04
CA ILE A 358 -0.75 -29.34 4.18
C ILE A 358 -1.27 -28.16 5.01
N ILE A 359 -0.52 -27.81 6.04
CA ILE A 359 -0.74 -26.62 6.86
C ILE A 359 0.30 -25.59 6.45
N TYR A 360 -0.14 -24.35 6.18
CA TYR A 360 0.76 -23.29 5.78
C TYR A 360 0.34 -21.94 6.38
N GLY A 361 1.29 -21.06 6.45
CA GLY A 361 1.13 -19.68 6.91
C GLY A 361 2.32 -18.84 6.48
N MET A 362 2.11 -17.53 6.29
CA MET A 362 3.15 -16.59 5.89
C MET A 362 3.94 -17.04 4.64
N GLY A 363 3.25 -17.63 3.66
CA GLY A 363 3.85 -18.09 2.39
C GLY A 363 4.72 -19.35 2.48
N ARG A 364 4.72 -20.07 3.60
CA ARG A 364 5.53 -21.31 3.79
C ARG A 364 4.71 -22.46 4.36
N VAL A 365 5.14 -23.67 4.07
CA VAL A 365 4.60 -24.90 4.65
C VAL A 365 5.09 -25.00 6.11
N LEU A 366 4.13 -25.15 7.03
CA LEU A 366 4.36 -25.30 8.47
C LEU A 366 4.27 -26.77 8.91
N GLY A 367 3.48 -27.59 8.19
CA GLY A 367 3.33 -29.00 8.50
C GLY A 367 2.66 -29.77 7.37
N ARG A 368 2.83 -31.08 7.37
CA ARG A 368 2.19 -32.04 6.48
C ARG A 368 1.65 -33.21 7.30
N THR A 369 0.49 -33.71 6.93
CA THR A 369 -0.13 -34.86 7.57
C THR A 369 -0.47 -35.93 6.52
N ALA A 370 -0.43 -37.19 6.93
CA ALA A 370 -0.77 -38.33 6.08
C ALA A 370 -2.26 -38.67 6.13
N THR A 371 -3.08 -37.89 6.80
CA THR A 371 -4.55 -38.03 6.88
C THR A 371 -5.19 -36.67 7.15
N GLY A 372 -6.48 -36.55 6.94
CA GLY A 372 -7.28 -35.38 7.34
C GLY A 372 -7.63 -35.34 8.83
N GLN A 373 -7.29 -36.37 9.59
CA GLN A 373 -7.47 -36.47 11.04
C GLN A 373 -6.08 -36.43 11.70
N ALA A 374 -5.62 -35.28 12.11
CA ALA A 374 -4.28 -35.14 12.66
C ALA A 374 -4.19 -33.95 13.63
N THR A 375 -3.24 -34.07 14.56
CA THR A 375 -2.82 -32.97 15.42
C THR A 375 -1.33 -32.83 15.36
N ILE A 376 -0.83 -31.63 15.14
CA ILE A 376 0.60 -31.29 15.19
C ILE A 376 0.84 -30.16 16.18
N GLU A 377 2.04 -30.11 16.72
CA GLU A 377 2.50 -29.01 17.56
C GLU A 377 3.52 -28.18 16.80
N LEU A 378 3.32 -26.87 16.81
CA LEU A 378 4.19 -25.90 16.15
C LEU A 378 4.77 -24.94 17.16
N PRO A 379 6.11 -24.75 17.23
CA PRO A 379 6.71 -23.67 18.00
C PRO A 379 6.20 -22.31 17.49
N ALA A 380 5.69 -21.47 18.39
CA ALA A 380 5.13 -20.17 18.00
C ALA A 380 6.16 -19.21 17.41
N GLU A 381 7.44 -19.38 17.70
CA GLU A 381 8.55 -18.64 17.10
C GLU A 381 8.62 -18.79 15.59
N LEU A 382 8.19 -19.94 15.05
CA LEU A 382 8.12 -20.17 13.59
C LEU A 382 7.02 -19.38 12.89
N LEU A 383 6.06 -18.85 13.64
CA LEU A 383 4.90 -18.16 13.12
C LEU A 383 5.12 -16.64 12.98
N GLY A 384 6.24 -16.12 13.50
CA GLY A 384 6.50 -14.68 13.54
C GLY A 384 5.71 -13.99 14.66
N ARG A 385 5.67 -12.64 14.63
CA ARG A 385 4.96 -11.83 15.66
C ARG A 385 3.76 -11.13 15.08
N GLY A 386 2.77 -10.86 15.93
CA GLY A 386 1.51 -10.20 15.57
C GLY A 386 0.40 -11.17 15.17
N PRO A 387 -0.61 -10.73 14.42
CA PRO A 387 -1.66 -11.60 13.89
C PRO A 387 -1.10 -12.49 12.77
N VAL A 388 -1.25 -13.79 12.92
CA VAL A 388 -0.78 -14.80 11.97
C VAL A 388 -1.94 -15.67 11.55
N THR A 389 -2.20 -15.77 10.24
CA THR A 389 -3.25 -16.61 9.68
C THR A 389 -2.67 -17.92 9.19
N LEU A 390 -3.16 -19.02 9.77
CA LEU A 390 -2.89 -20.38 9.32
C LEU A 390 -3.99 -20.83 8.37
N ARG A 391 -3.62 -21.59 7.35
CA ARG A 391 -4.49 -22.20 6.36
C ARG A 391 -4.18 -23.69 6.26
N ALA A 392 -5.14 -24.49 5.84
CA ALA A 392 -4.92 -25.89 5.54
C ALA A 392 -5.66 -26.29 4.28
N THR A 393 -5.02 -27.13 3.46
CA THR A 393 -5.61 -27.75 2.29
C THR A 393 -5.40 -29.25 2.39
N GLY A 394 -6.50 -30.01 2.31
CA GLY A 394 -6.53 -31.46 2.27
C GLY A 394 -6.64 -31.96 0.83
N ARG A 395 -6.12 -33.16 0.57
CA ARG A 395 -6.30 -33.91 -0.67
C ARG A 395 -7.23 -35.10 -0.45
N THR A 396 -8.14 -35.29 -1.41
CA THR A 396 -9.14 -36.39 -1.42
C THR A 396 -8.99 -37.27 -2.66
N GLY A 397 -8.01 -36.97 -3.52
CA GLY A 397 -7.68 -37.67 -4.75
C GLY A 397 -6.57 -37.01 -5.55
N PRO A 398 -6.27 -37.46 -6.78
CA PRO A 398 -5.09 -37.04 -7.54
C PRO A 398 -5.25 -35.70 -8.28
N ASN A 399 -6.46 -35.25 -8.59
CA ASN A 399 -6.69 -34.04 -9.38
C ASN A 399 -6.65 -32.78 -8.52
N PRO A 400 -6.40 -31.61 -9.09
CA PRO A 400 -6.48 -30.32 -8.35
C PRO A 400 -7.83 -30.06 -7.71
N ALA A 401 -8.94 -30.46 -8.36
CA ALA A 401 -10.29 -30.34 -7.82
C ALA A 401 -10.57 -31.34 -6.67
N ASP A 402 -9.77 -32.43 -6.57
CA ASP A 402 -9.84 -33.39 -5.46
C ASP A 402 -9.09 -32.82 -4.24
N ALA A 403 -9.43 -31.60 -3.87
CA ALA A 403 -8.88 -30.94 -2.72
C ALA A 403 -10.00 -30.26 -1.91
N VAL A 404 -9.70 -29.96 -0.66
CA VAL A 404 -10.62 -29.22 0.21
C VAL A 404 -9.85 -28.24 1.06
N ASN A 405 -10.33 -26.99 1.09
CA ASN A 405 -9.73 -25.91 1.87
C ASN A 405 -10.47 -25.72 3.19
N ALA A 406 -9.75 -25.74 4.31
CA ALA A 406 -10.30 -25.35 5.58
C ALA A 406 -10.50 -23.82 5.68
N PRO A 407 -11.51 -23.33 6.40
CA PRO A 407 -11.58 -21.94 6.79
C PRO A 407 -10.28 -21.51 7.51
N PRO A 408 -9.70 -20.35 7.17
CA PRO A 408 -8.46 -19.89 7.77
C PRO A 408 -8.65 -19.53 9.23
N VAL A 409 -7.58 -19.70 10.00
CA VAL A 409 -7.56 -19.43 11.43
C VAL A 409 -6.48 -18.43 11.77
N THR A 410 -6.85 -17.29 12.35
CA THR A 410 -5.91 -16.29 12.83
C THR A 410 -5.66 -16.42 14.32
N ILE A 411 -4.39 -16.43 14.70
CA ILE A 411 -3.90 -16.34 16.09
C ILE A 411 -3.04 -15.09 16.26
N THR A 412 -2.74 -14.71 17.50
CA THR A 412 -1.84 -13.61 17.80
C THR A 412 -0.63 -14.13 18.55
N VAL A 413 0.56 -13.89 17.99
CA VAL A 413 1.85 -14.17 18.65
C VAL A 413 2.39 -12.85 19.19
N GLY A 414 2.46 -12.71 20.49
CA GLY A 414 2.86 -11.47 21.16
C GLY A 414 3.50 -11.70 22.51
N GLU A 415 3.72 -10.62 23.27
CA GLU A 415 4.21 -10.68 24.67
C GLU A 415 3.12 -11.16 25.62
#